data_88c0753438d6cb800a23286abfc0e137
#
_entry.id   88c0753438d6cb800a23286abfc0e137
#
_cell.length_a   1.000
_cell.length_b   1.000
_cell.length_c   1.000
_cell.angle_alpha   90.00
_cell.angle_beta   90.00
_cell.angle_gamma   90.00
#
_symmetry.space_group_name_H-M   'P 1'
#
loop_
_entity.id
_entity.type
_entity.pdbx_description
1 polymer ?
#
loop_
_entity_poly.entity_id
_entity_poly.type
_entity_poly.pdbx_seq_one_letter_code
_entity_poly.pdbx_strand_id
1 'polypeptide(L)'
;MLVTETVLHLGPELERAVNRMDFFRLFKSLAGSHGFSHFGVTEILGDEQGINLQHVHALHNLPAAWFEDPKLQVIDASDPVYVYLQQSSAPCVMDIDQAGSEVLGSSGSTSVVIVPLHAATGKRHCLILVGGDAKPEHQALALIALDAALIFQRYFEVILSLDSISGLSDREIQIVRWTSEGKTSAEIAIILGLSEHTVNSYIAAVLRKLHVVNRAQMVASAIRSGLIT
;
A
#
# COMPACT_ATOMS: atom_id res chain seq x y z
N MET A 1 -12.53 27.83 12.01
CA MET A 1 -11.68 28.42 10.99
C MET A 1 -10.30 27.73 10.92
N LEU A 2 -10.14 26.50 11.43
CA LEU A 2 -8.88 25.73 11.46
C LEU A 2 -8.87 24.48 10.54
N VAL A 3 -10.02 24.09 10.00
CA VAL A 3 -10.13 22.90 9.14
C VAL A 3 -9.65 23.14 7.71
N THR A 4 -9.50 24.40 7.31
CA THR A 4 -9.19 24.79 5.93
C THR A 4 -7.68 24.84 5.63
N GLU A 5 -6.81 24.92 6.63
CA GLU A 5 -5.37 25.12 6.35
C GLU A 5 -4.62 23.82 6.03
N THR A 6 -4.97 22.69 6.65
CA THR A 6 -4.24 21.42 6.43
C THR A 6 -4.65 20.77 5.10
N VAL A 7 -5.94 20.76 4.78
CA VAL A 7 -6.48 20.28 3.50
C VAL A 7 -6.03 21.18 2.33
N LEU A 8 -5.89 22.50 2.56
CA LEU A 8 -5.39 23.46 1.57
C LEU A 8 -3.88 23.27 1.29
N HIS A 9 -3.09 22.78 2.25
CA HIS A 9 -1.64 22.59 2.05
C HIS A 9 -1.32 21.44 1.12
N LEU A 10 -2.07 20.36 1.19
CA LEU A 10 -1.90 19.15 0.35
C LEU A 10 -2.68 19.25 -0.99
N GLY A 11 -3.64 20.16 -1.11
CA GLY A 11 -4.55 20.26 -2.25
C GLY A 11 -3.84 20.34 -3.61
N PRO A 12 -2.91 21.27 -3.85
CA PRO A 12 -2.24 21.39 -5.13
C PRO A 12 -1.32 20.21 -5.46
N GLU A 13 -0.71 19.59 -4.47
CA GLU A 13 0.15 18.41 -4.65
C GLU A 13 -0.69 17.17 -4.91
N LEU A 14 -1.82 17.03 -4.23
CA LEU A 14 -2.75 15.95 -4.39
C LEU A 14 -3.37 15.92 -5.80
N GLU A 15 -3.77 17.10 -6.33
CA GLU A 15 -4.31 17.22 -7.70
C GLU A 15 -3.29 16.82 -8.76
N ARG A 16 -2.00 17.07 -8.53
CA ARG A 16 -0.89 16.78 -9.46
C ARG A 16 -0.37 15.37 -9.34
N ALA A 17 -0.74 14.63 -8.30
CA ALA A 17 -0.26 13.28 -8.06
C ALA A 17 -0.78 12.33 -9.16
N VAL A 18 0.14 11.69 -9.90
CA VAL A 18 -0.17 10.81 -11.02
C VAL A 18 0.57 9.48 -11.00
N ASN A 19 1.51 9.28 -10.06
CA ASN A 19 2.30 8.06 -9.95
C ASN A 19 2.54 7.68 -8.47
N ARG A 20 2.99 6.44 -8.24
CA ARG A 20 3.21 5.91 -6.88
C ARG A 20 4.18 6.76 -6.04
N MET A 21 5.20 7.37 -6.66
CA MET A 21 6.18 8.20 -5.94
C MET A 21 5.55 9.50 -5.42
N ASP A 22 4.61 10.08 -6.16
CA ASP A 22 3.88 11.26 -5.69
C ASP A 22 3.05 10.92 -4.45
N PHE A 23 2.32 9.80 -4.47
CA PHE A 23 1.54 9.33 -3.32
C PHE A 23 2.44 8.93 -2.14
N PHE A 24 3.59 8.32 -2.40
CA PHE A 24 4.59 8.05 -1.36
C PHE A 24 5.01 9.35 -0.66
N ARG A 25 5.28 10.42 -1.41
CA ARG A 25 5.64 11.74 -0.85
C ARG A 25 4.50 12.35 -0.04
N LEU A 26 3.26 12.25 -0.52
CA LEU A 26 2.08 12.74 0.18
C LEU A 26 1.88 12.04 1.52
N PHE A 27 1.91 10.71 1.57
CA PHE A 27 1.79 9.97 2.83
C PHE A 27 2.98 10.23 3.77
N LYS A 28 4.19 10.36 3.22
CA LYS A 28 5.38 10.72 4.01
C LYS A 28 5.26 12.14 4.59
N SER A 29 4.75 13.08 3.83
CA SER A 29 4.49 14.46 4.28
C SER A 29 3.41 14.48 5.37
N LEU A 30 2.31 13.75 5.18
CA LEU A 30 1.26 13.57 6.20
C LEU A 30 1.84 13.02 7.50
N ALA A 31 2.62 11.95 7.45
CA ALA A 31 3.27 11.39 8.64
C ALA A 31 4.16 12.42 9.34
N GLY A 32 5.06 13.07 8.58
CA GLY A 32 6.01 14.05 9.12
C GLY A 32 5.35 15.29 9.72
N SER A 33 4.26 15.81 9.13
CA SER A 33 3.53 16.98 9.67
C SER A 33 2.88 16.72 11.02
N HIS A 34 2.63 15.44 11.35
CA HIS A 34 2.07 15.02 12.63
C HIS A 34 3.10 14.34 13.56
N GLY A 35 4.41 14.47 13.24
CA GLY A 35 5.48 14.00 14.11
C GLY A 35 5.78 12.49 14.01
N PHE A 36 5.31 11.82 12.95
CA PHE A 36 5.61 10.40 12.72
C PHE A 36 6.76 10.24 11.72
N SER A 37 7.71 9.37 12.03
CA SER A 37 8.88 9.08 11.19
C SER A 37 8.56 8.14 10.03
N HIS A 38 7.58 7.25 10.25
CA HIS A 38 7.29 6.17 9.32
C HIS A 38 5.79 6.01 9.08
N PHE A 39 5.47 5.55 7.88
CA PHE A 39 4.10 5.20 7.47
C PHE A 39 4.08 3.89 6.69
N GLY A 40 2.93 3.22 6.72
CA GLY A 40 2.61 2.10 5.85
C GLY A 40 1.16 2.18 5.41
N VAL A 41 0.93 2.11 4.10
CA VAL A 41 -0.42 1.97 3.51
C VAL A 41 -0.47 0.64 2.78
N THR A 42 -1.42 -0.21 3.13
CA THR A 42 -1.55 -1.54 2.53
C THR A 42 -2.99 -2.04 2.52
N GLU A 43 -3.28 -3.03 1.70
CA GLU A 43 -4.56 -3.75 1.67
C GLU A 43 -4.65 -4.70 2.87
N ILE A 44 -5.82 -4.77 3.50
CA ILE A 44 -6.15 -5.75 4.52
C ILE A 44 -6.66 -6.99 3.79
N LEU A 45 -5.86 -8.05 3.78
CA LEU A 45 -6.23 -9.30 3.15
C LEU A 45 -7.24 -10.06 4.02
N GLY A 46 -7.99 -10.99 3.40
CA GLY A 46 -9.06 -11.74 4.10
C GLY A 46 -8.56 -12.65 5.23
N ASP A 47 -9.50 -13.23 5.93
CA ASP A 47 -9.48 -13.80 7.29
C ASP A 47 -8.28 -14.66 7.76
N GLU A 48 -7.41 -15.14 6.89
CA GLU A 48 -6.24 -15.94 7.29
C GLU A 48 -4.89 -15.33 6.90
N GLN A 49 -4.88 -14.26 6.09
CA GLN A 49 -3.64 -13.71 5.51
C GLN A 49 -3.12 -12.47 6.22
N GLY A 50 -3.92 -11.87 7.10
CA GLY A 50 -3.51 -10.69 7.86
C GLY A 50 -3.22 -9.46 6.99
N ILE A 51 -2.22 -8.67 7.41
CA ILE A 51 -1.76 -7.47 6.71
C ILE A 51 -0.33 -7.72 6.25
N ASN A 52 -0.13 -7.81 4.94
CA ASN A 52 1.20 -7.97 4.35
C ASN A 52 1.79 -6.61 3.97
N LEU A 53 2.83 -6.19 4.68
CA LEU A 53 3.53 -4.93 4.44
C LEU A 53 4.40 -4.96 3.18
N GLN A 54 4.69 -6.14 2.63
CA GLN A 54 5.38 -6.32 1.34
C GLN A 54 4.43 -6.54 0.17
N HIS A 55 3.12 -6.38 0.39
CA HIS A 55 2.17 -6.50 -0.70
C HIS A 55 2.54 -5.56 -1.86
N VAL A 56 2.32 -6.01 -3.10
CA VAL A 56 2.73 -5.29 -4.32
C VAL A 56 2.17 -3.85 -4.38
N HIS A 57 1.04 -3.60 -3.75
CA HIS A 57 0.40 -2.28 -3.68
C HIS A 57 0.70 -1.52 -2.38
N ALA A 58 1.47 -2.08 -1.47
CA ALA A 58 1.85 -1.38 -0.25
C ALA A 58 2.78 -0.20 -0.55
N LEU A 59 2.51 0.95 0.08
CA LEU A 59 3.38 2.11 0.11
C LEU A 59 3.88 2.29 1.53
N HIS A 60 5.19 2.29 1.75
CA HIS A 60 5.73 2.46 3.09
C HIS A 60 7.16 2.99 3.09
N ASN A 61 7.55 3.60 4.20
CA ASN A 61 8.94 3.92 4.55
C ASN A 61 9.33 3.28 5.90
N LEU A 62 8.71 2.15 6.24
CA LEU A 62 8.97 1.42 7.48
C LEU A 62 10.44 1.01 7.57
N PRO A 63 11.00 0.86 8.79
CA PRO A 63 12.40 0.48 8.99
C PRO A 63 12.77 -0.81 8.28
N ALA A 64 13.98 -0.88 7.69
CA ALA A 64 14.46 -2.07 6.99
C ALA A 64 14.48 -3.31 7.90
N ALA A 65 14.76 -3.13 9.19
CA ALA A 65 14.75 -4.20 10.18
C ALA A 65 13.41 -4.97 10.25
N TRP A 66 12.29 -4.33 9.91
CA TRP A 66 10.97 -5.02 9.88
C TRP A 66 10.89 -6.05 8.75
N PHE A 67 11.74 -5.95 7.74
CA PHE A 67 11.73 -6.83 6.57
C PHE A 67 12.85 -7.88 6.60
N GLU A 68 13.77 -7.79 7.57
CA GLU A 68 14.82 -8.77 7.79
C GLU A 68 14.29 -10.03 8.51
N ASP A 69 13.30 -9.87 9.41
CA ASP A 69 12.63 -10.98 10.08
C ASP A 69 11.32 -11.32 9.35
N PRO A 70 11.18 -12.53 8.79
CA PRO A 70 9.95 -12.95 8.12
C PRO A 70 8.69 -12.86 8.99
N LYS A 71 8.82 -12.94 10.33
CA LYS A 71 7.70 -12.83 11.26
C LYS A 71 7.16 -11.40 11.36
N LEU A 72 7.99 -10.40 11.10
CA LEU A 72 7.62 -8.99 11.17
C LEU A 72 7.04 -8.44 9.85
N GLN A 73 7.05 -9.24 8.78
CA GLN A 73 6.56 -8.82 7.47
C GLN A 73 5.04 -8.90 7.34
N VAL A 74 4.40 -9.66 8.21
CA VAL A 74 2.95 -9.88 8.21
C VAL A 74 2.41 -9.63 9.61
N ILE A 75 1.44 -8.73 9.72
CA ILE A 75 0.61 -8.59 10.91
C ILE A 75 -0.46 -9.67 10.80
N ASP A 76 -0.34 -10.72 11.58
CA ASP A 76 -1.20 -11.89 11.48
C ASP A 76 -2.64 -11.65 11.98
N ALA A 77 -3.53 -12.59 11.74
CA ALA A 77 -4.95 -12.46 12.06
C ALA A 77 -5.23 -12.39 13.59
N SER A 78 -4.29 -12.79 14.44
CA SER A 78 -4.42 -12.71 15.91
C SER A 78 -3.88 -11.40 16.49
N ASP A 79 -3.14 -10.62 15.69
CA ASP A 79 -2.58 -9.34 16.13
C ASP A 79 -3.70 -8.33 16.46
N PRO A 80 -3.61 -7.63 17.59
CA PRO A 80 -4.62 -6.64 18.01
C PRO A 80 -4.92 -5.56 16.97
N VAL A 81 -3.95 -5.19 16.15
CA VAL A 81 -4.14 -4.23 15.04
C VAL A 81 -5.07 -4.81 13.98
N TYR A 82 -4.84 -6.07 13.57
CA TYR A 82 -5.71 -6.74 12.62
C TYR A 82 -7.11 -6.92 13.18
N VAL A 83 -7.23 -7.38 14.42
CA VAL A 83 -8.52 -7.55 15.11
C VAL A 83 -9.29 -6.24 15.15
N TYR A 84 -8.61 -5.13 15.51
CA TYR A 84 -9.23 -3.81 15.49
C TYR A 84 -9.74 -3.43 14.11
N LEU A 85 -8.92 -3.62 13.09
CA LEU A 85 -9.26 -3.29 11.71
C LEU A 85 -10.43 -4.14 11.16
N GLN A 86 -10.66 -5.33 11.69
CA GLN A 86 -11.82 -6.14 11.33
C GLN A 86 -13.12 -5.64 11.97
N GLN A 87 -13.04 -5.01 13.13
CA GLN A 87 -14.21 -4.61 13.91
C GLN A 87 -14.56 -3.14 13.81
N SER A 88 -13.63 -2.30 13.36
CA SER A 88 -13.78 -0.84 13.35
C SER A 88 -13.43 -0.21 12.01
N SER A 89 -14.15 0.86 11.69
CA SER A 89 -13.82 1.80 10.60
C SER A 89 -13.39 3.18 11.14
N ALA A 90 -13.27 3.33 12.45
CA ALA A 90 -12.78 4.56 13.06
C ALA A 90 -11.25 4.60 13.15
N PRO A 91 -10.61 5.78 13.07
CA PRO A 91 -9.20 5.91 13.37
C PRO A 91 -8.96 5.72 14.87
N CYS A 92 -7.79 5.18 15.25
CA CYS A 92 -7.42 5.05 16.65
C CYS A 92 -5.92 5.25 16.88
N VAL A 93 -5.59 5.50 18.14
CA VAL A 93 -4.22 5.44 18.66
C VAL A 93 -4.14 4.23 19.57
N MET A 94 -3.26 3.28 19.26
CA MET A 94 -2.99 2.14 20.12
C MET A 94 -1.67 2.33 20.84
N ASP A 95 -1.65 1.93 22.11
CA ASP A 95 -0.44 1.78 22.90
C ASP A 95 0.22 0.46 22.53
N ILE A 96 1.44 0.50 22.04
CA ILE A 96 2.12 -0.70 21.52
C ILE A 96 2.37 -1.72 22.63
N ASP A 97 2.79 -1.26 23.82
CA ASP A 97 3.04 -2.14 24.97
C ASP A 97 1.76 -2.82 25.45
N GLN A 98 0.62 -2.12 25.38
CA GLN A 98 -0.69 -2.66 25.78
C GLN A 98 -1.32 -3.53 24.70
N ALA A 99 -1.05 -3.21 23.42
CA ALA A 99 -1.57 -3.96 22.30
C ALA A 99 -0.94 -5.34 22.17
N GLY A 100 0.32 -5.52 22.58
CA GLY A 100 1.03 -6.78 22.47
C GLY A 100 1.37 -7.18 21.03
N SER A 101 1.43 -6.21 20.12
CA SER A 101 1.84 -6.46 18.72
C SER A 101 3.36 -6.59 18.64
N GLU A 102 3.85 -7.79 18.31
CA GLU A 102 5.29 -8.03 18.14
C GLU A 102 5.87 -7.21 16.97
N VAL A 103 5.10 -7.09 15.89
CA VAL A 103 5.51 -6.34 14.69
C VAL A 103 5.72 -4.87 15.01
N LEU A 104 4.75 -4.25 15.68
CA LEU A 104 4.81 -2.83 16.03
C LEU A 104 5.79 -2.55 17.18
N GLY A 105 5.95 -3.48 18.12
CA GLY A 105 6.90 -3.37 19.22
C GLY A 105 8.35 -3.25 18.76
N SER A 106 8.68 -3.83 17.61
CA SER A 106 10.01 -3.69 17.01
C SER A 106 10.33 -2.29 16.47
N SER A 107 9.34 -1.40 16.39
CA SER A 107 9.52 -0.02 15.90
C SER A 107 10.25 0.91 16.89
N GLY A 108 10.34 0.52 18.16
CA GLY A 108 10.85 1.38 19.23
C GLY A 108 9.89 2.53 19.61
N SER A 109 8.69 2.55 19.07
CA SER A 109 7.65 3.54 19.35
C SER A 109 6.78 3.09 20.52
N THR A 110 6.20 4.05 21.26
CA THR A 110 5.27 3.77 22.37
C THR A 110 3.83 3.64 21.89
N SER A 111 3.50 4.22 20.74
CA SER A 111 2.16 4.22 20.18
C SER A 111 2.16 4.16 18.65
N VAL A 112 1.06 3.68 18.11
CA VAL A 112 0.77 3.62 16.69
C VAL A 112 -0.55 4.29 16.39
N VAL A 113 -0.62 5.03 15.30
CA VAL A 113 -1.90 5.52 14.73
C VAL A 113 -2.34 4.59 13.63
N ILE A 114 -3.59 4.16 13.70
CA ILE A 114 -4.22 3.28 12.71
C ILE A 114 -5.42 4.00 12.13
N VAL A 115 -5.43 4.13 10.81
CA VAL A 115 -6.55 4.71 10.07
C VAL A 115 -7.09 3.67 9.08
N PRO A 116 -8.29 3.11 9.33
CA PRO A 116 -8.97 2.27 8.34
C PRO A 116 -9.32 3.10 7.10
N LEU A 117 -9.05 2.54 5.92
CA LEU A 117 -9.30 3.15 4.63
C LEU A 117 -10.16 2.21 3.78
N HIS A 118 -11.14 2.75 3.06
CA HIS A 118 -12.09 1.97 2.30
C HIS A 118 -12.06 2.38 0.83
N ALA A 119 -11.83 1.42 -0.05
CA ALA A 119 -11.93 1.61 -1.48
C ALA A 119 -13.39 1.46 -1.94
N ALA A 120 -13.76 2.16 -3.00
CA ALA A 120 -15.10 2.06 -3.60
C ALA A 120 -15.47 0.64 -4.09
N THR A 121 -14.46 -0.22 -4.30
CA THR A 121 -14.62 -1.64 -4.67
C THR A 121 -14.99 -2.55 -3.49
N GLY A 122 -15.10 -2.02 -2.27
CA GLY A 122 -15.29 -2.80 -1.05
C GLY A 122 -13.99 -3.36 -0.44
N LYS A 123 -12.86 -3.21 -1.11
CA LYS A 123 -11.56 -3.58 -0.54
C LYS A 123 -11.20 -2.67 0.61
N ARG A 124 -10.68 -3.27 1.67
CA ARG A 124 -10.25 -2.56 2.88
C ARG A 124 -8.75 -2.36 2.87
N HIS A 125 -8.35 -1.19 3.27
CA HIS A 125 -6.94 -0.81 3.42
C HIS A 125 -6.74 -0.19 4.79
N CYS A 126 -5.50 0.01 5.19
CA CYS A 126 -5.16 0.79 6.37
C CYS A 126 -3.95 1.67 6.12
N LEU A 127 -3.92 2.80 6.83
CA LEU A 127 -2.71 3.57 7.06
C LEU A 127 -2.25 3.28 8.49
N ILE A 128 -0.97 2.99 8.64
CA ILE A 128 -0.29 2.80 9.92
C ILE A 128 0.79 3.88 10.02
N LEU A 129 0.81 4.65 11.13
CA LEU A 129 1.85 5.63 11.41
C LEU A 129 2.59 5.22 12.68
N VAL A 130 3.92 5.19 12.62
CA VAL A 130 4.81 4.84 13.74
C VAL A 130 6.00 5.79 13.84
N GLY A 131 6.70 5.76 14.97
CA GLY A 131 7.89 6.60 15.19
C GLY A 131 7.55 8.00 15.69
N GLY A 132 6.41 8.19 16.33
CA GLY A 132 6.05 9.41 17.03
C GLY A 132 6.30 9.31 18.53
N ASP A 133 6.76 10.42 19.13
CA ASP A 133 7.02 10.49 20.59
C ASP A 133 5.77 10.80 21.40
N ALA A 134 4.72 11.33 20.78
CA ALA A 134 3.50 11.74 21.46
C ALA A 134 2.27 11.12 20.79
N LYS A 135 1.28 10.79 21.65
CA LYS A 135 -0.05 10.38 21.17
C LYS A 135 -0.79 11.61 20.64
N PRO A 136 -1.29 11.59 19.41
CA PRO A 136 -2.08 12.70 18.88
C PRO A 136 -3.39 12.84 19.69
N GLU A 137 -3.77 14.07 19.98
CA GLU A 137 -5.07 14.40 20.55
C GLU A 137 -6.19 14.10 19.53
N HIS A 138 -7.43 14.02 20.00
CA HIS A 138 -8.61 13.72 19.20
C HIS A 138 -8.74 14.59 17.93
N GLN A 139 -8.44 15.87 18.04
CA GLN A 139 -8.50 16.80 16.92
C GLN A 139 -7.41 16.49 15.87
N ALA A 140 -6.19 16.21 16.31
CA ALA A 140 -5.10 15.84 15.42
C ALA A 140 -5.37 14.49 14.73
N LEU A 141 -5.90 13.52 15.47
CA LEU A 141 -6.29 12.23 14.91
C LEU A 141 -7.38 12.36 13.83
N ALA A 142 -8.37 13.23 14.05
CA ALA A 142 -9.41 13.49 13.05
C ALA A 142 -8.85 14.12 11.78
N LEU A 143 -7.88 15.05 11.89
CA LEU A 143 -7.20 15.66 10.74
C LEU A 143 -6.36 14.64 9.98
N ILE A 144 -5.58 13.81 10.68
CA ILE A 144 -4.82 12.71 10.08
C ILE A 144 -5.76 11.79 9.28
N ALA A 145 -6.89 11.41 9.86
CA ALA A 145 -7.85 10.53 9.21
C ALA A 145 -8.48 11.14 7.95
N LEU A 146 -8.83 12.43 8.01
CA LEU A 146 -9.40 13.14 6.87
C LEU A 146 -8.38 13.25 5.74
N ASP A 147 -7.16 13.71 6.03
CA ASP A 147 -6.10 13.85 5.04
C ASP A 147 -5.71 12.49 4.44
N ALA A 148 -5.61 11.46 5.27
CA ALA A 148 -5.35 10.10 4.82
C ALA A 148 -6.44 9.58 3.87
N ALA A 149 -7.71 9.85 4.17
CA ALA A 149 -8.83 9.45 3.33
C ALA A 149 -8.80 10.18 1.97
N LEU A 150 -8.49 11.47 1.93
CA LEU A 150 -8.39 12.26 0.69
C LEU A 150 -7.22 11.80 -0.17
N ILE A 151 -6.03 11.59 0.41
CA ILE A 151 -4.87 11.06 -0.30
C ILE A 151 -5.17 9.66 -0.83
N PHE A 152 -5.77 8.80 0.00
CA PHE A 152 -6.10 7.44 -0.38
C PHE A 152 -7.16 7.38 -1.48
N GLN A 153 -8.21 8.20 -1.42
CA GLN A 153 -9.22 8.28 -2.46
C GLN A 153 -8.57 8.58 -3.82
N ARG A 154 -7.68 9.58 -3.86
CA ARG A 154 -6.96 9.92 -5.08
C ARG A 154 -5.99 8.83 -5.51
N TYR A 155 -5.28 8.20 -4.56
CA TYR A 155 -4.40 7.06 -4.82
C TYR A 155 -5.16 5.88 -5.41
N PHE A 156 -6.33 5.61 -4.86
CA PHE A 156 -7.23 4.57 -5.39
C PHE A 156 -7.65 4.89 -6.83
N GLU A 157 -8.09 6.11 -7.11
CA GLU A 157 -8.56 6.52 -8.44
C GLU A 157 -7.45 6.45 -9.50
N VAL A 158 -6.25 6.89 -9.16
CA VAL A 158 -5.14 7.03 -10.12
C VAL A 158 -4.33 5.75 -10.28
N ILE A 159 -4.15 4.99 -9.20
CA ILE A 159 -3.27 3.82 -9.19
C ILE A 159 -4.08 2.53 -9.03
N LEU A 160 -4.77 2.36 -7.89
CA LEU A 160 -5.38 1.08 -7.53
C LEU A 160 -6.62 0.74 -8.37
N SER A 161 -7.36 1.73 -8.86
CA SER A 161 -8.51 1.48 -9.74
C SER A 161 -8.05 0.96 -11.10
N LEU A 162 -6.90 1.43 -11.59
CA LEU A 162 -6.31 0.92 -12.82
C LEU A 162 -5.87 -0.54 -12.68
N ASP A 163 -5.34 -0.92 -11.51
CA ASP A 163 -5.03 -2.31 -11.20
C ASP A 163 -6.29 -3.19 -11.18
N SER A 164 -7.37 -2.68 -10.60
CA SER A 164 -8.67 -3.38 -10.58
C SER A 164 -9.37 -3.40 -11.94
N ILE A 165 -9.20 -2.35 -12.77
CA ILE A 165 -9.75 -2.25 -14.13
C ILE A 165 -8.94 -3.11 -15.11
N SER A 166 -7.61 -3.22 -14.93
CA SER A 166 -6.77 -4.11 -15.74
C SER A 166 -7.11 -5.58 -15.51
N GLY A 167 -7.69 -5.91 -14.36
CA GLY A 167 -8.06 -7.28 -13.97
C GLY A 167 -6.84 -8.22 -13.93
N LEU A 168 -5.62 -7.67 -13.78
CA LEU A 168 -4.41 -8.47 -13.66
C LEU A 168 -4.33 -9.10 -12.27
N SER A 169 -4.00 -10.39 -12.23
CA SER A 169 -3.64 -11.08 -11.01
C SER A 169 -2.22 -10.72 -10.58
N ASP A 170 -1.88 -10.93 -9.29
CA ASP A 170 -0.53 -10.73 -8.77
C ASP A 170 0.54 -11.47 -9.60
N ARG A 171 0.18 -12.65 -10.09
CA ARG A 171 1.06 -13.45 -10.94
C ARG A 171 1.31 -12.80 -12.29
N GLU A 172 0.29 -12.23 -12.89
CA GLU A 172 0.40 -11.47 -14.14
C GLU A 172 1.24 -10.22 -13.94
N ILE A 173 1.08 -9.51 -12.84
CA ILE A 173 1.89 -8.33 -12.49
C ILE A 173 3.36 -8.70 -12.31
N GLN A 174 3.67 -9.80 -11.60
CA GLN A 174 5.04 -10.30 -11.46
C GLN A 174 5.70 -10.57 -12.83
N ILE A 175 4.96 -11.19 -13.75
CA ILE A 175 5.45 -11.49 -15.09
C ILE A 175 5.69 -10.20 -15.89
N VAL A 176 4.79 -9.21 -15.80
CA VAL A 176 4.98 -7.91 -16.42
C VAL A 176 6.23 -7.21 -15.88
N ARG A 177 6.47 -7.27 -14.58
CA ARG A 177 7.66 -6.69 -13.92
C ARG A 177 8.95 -7.32 -14.44
N TRP A 178 9.06 -8.65 -14.44
CA TRP A 178 10.25 -9.32 -14.99
C TRP A 178 10.43 -9.06 -16.48
N THR A 179 9.33 -8.89 -17.22
CA THR A 179 9.39 -8.50 -18.64
C THR A 179 9.92 -7.08 -18.80
N SER A 180 9.58 -6.14 -17.92
CA SER A 180 10.11 -4.76 -17.96
C SER A 180 11.61 -4.70 -17.66
N GLU A 181 12.12 -5.66 -16.89
CA GLU A 181 13.55 -5.84 -16.64
C GLU A 181 14.30 -6.55 -17.77
N GLY A 182 13.62 -6.80 -18.89
CA GLY A 182 14.21 -7.41 -20.09
C GLY A 182 14.31 -8.93 -20.04
N LYS A 183 13.71 -9.61 -19.06
CA LYS A 183 13.76 -11.09 -18.95
C LYS A 183 12.93 -11.75 -20.05
N THR A 184 13.47 -12.82 -20.62
CA THR A 184 12.76 -13.72 -21.54
C THR A 184 11.75 -14.60 -20.81
N SER A 185 10.82 -15.22 -21.55
CA SER A 185 9.85 -16.16 -20.95
C SER A 185 10.53 -17.35 -20.27
N ALA A 186 11.65 -17.84 -20.84
CA ALA A 186 12.43 -18.93 -20.25
C ALA A 186 13.07 -18.52 -18.92
N GLU A 187 13.67 -17.34 -18.84
CA GLU A 187 14.25 -16.81 -17.59
C GLU A 187 13.18 -16.56 -16.53
N ILE A 188 12.04 -15.96 -16.91
CA ILE A 188 10.90 -15.76 -16.02
C ILE A 188 10.36 -17.10 -15.50
N ALA A 189 10.31 -18.12 -16.35
CA ALA A 189 9.89 -19.47 -15.95
C ALA A 189 10.78 -20.03 -14.85
N ILE A 190 12.11 -19.88 -14.98
CA ILE A 190 13.08 -20.32 -13.97
C ILE A 190 12.87 -19.51 -12.66
N ILE A 191 12.80 -18.18 -12.73
CA ILE A 191 12.66 -17.30 -11.56
C ILE A 191 11.38 -17.62 -10.78
N LEU A 192 10.29 -17.90 -11.48
CA LEU A 192 8.97 -18.06 -10.87
C LEU A 192 8.58 -19.52 -10.61
N GLY A 193 9.44 -20.49 -10.96
CA GLY A 193 9.15 -21.93 -10.82
C GLY A 193 8.02 -22.42 -11.72
N LEU A 194 7.92 -21.89 -12.94
CA LEU A 194 6.88 -22.20 -13.92
C LEU A 194 7.47 -22.85 -15.17
N SER A 195 6.58 -23.33 -16.09
CA SER A 195 6.99 -23.65 -17.45
C SER A 195 6.99 -22.39 -18.32
N GLU A 196 7.85 -22.37 -19.36
CA GLU A 196 7.85 -21.26 -20.34
C GLU A 196 6.50 -21.13 -21.04
N HIS A 197 5.83 -22.25 -21.29
CA HIS A 197 4.48 -22.26 -21.85
C HIS A 197 3.49 -21.53 -20.94
N THR A 198 3.57 -21.76 -19.63
CA THR A 198 2.73 -21.11 -18.64
C THR A 198 2.99 -19.59 -18.61
N VAL A 199 4.26 -19.16 -18.64
CA VAL A 199 4.62 -17.74 -18.72
C VAL A 199 4.06 -17.09 -19.97
N ASN A 200 4.19 -17.74 -21.13
CA ASN A 200 3.63 -17.23 -22.40
C ASN A 200 2.09 -17.15 -22.36
N SER A 201 1.42 -18.09 -21.68
CA SER A 201 -0.02 -18.04 -21.49
C SER A 201 -0.45 -16.85 -20.62
N TYR A 202 0.29 -16.55 -19.57
CA TYR A 202 0.07 -15.35 -18.75
C TYR A 202 0.31 -14.06 -19.56
N ILE A 203 1.40 -13.99 -20.32
CA ILE A 203 1.66 -12.82 -21.18
C ILE A 203 0.51 -12.61 -22.17
N ALA A 204 0.03 -13.65 -22.82
CA ALA A 204 -1.11 -13.56 -23.72
C ALA A 204 -2.39 -13.09 -23.01
N ALA A 205 -2.62 -13.51 -21.75
CA ALA A 205 -3.73 -13.03 -20.94
C ALA A 205 -3.59 -11.53 -20.61
N VAL A 206 -2.39 -11.10 -20.22
CA VAL A 206 -2.09 -9.68 -19.92
C VAL A 206 -2.28 -8.80 -21.16
N LEU A 207 -1.79 -9.22 -22.33
CA LEU A 207 -1.97 -8.47 -23.57
C LEU A 207 -3.46 -8.21 -23.85
N ARG A 208 -4.29 -9.24 -23.68
CA ARG A 208 -5.76 -9.10 -23.85
C ARG A 208 -6.37 -8.15 -22.82
N LYS A 209 -6.00 -8.30 -21.54
CA LYS A 209 -6.54 -7.47 -20.44
C LYS A 209 -6.16 -6.01 -20.55
N LEU A 210 -4.93 -5.72 -21.02
CA LEU A 210 -4.44 -4.35 -21.23
C LEU A 210 -4.81 -3.79 -22.62
N HIS A 211 -5.51 -4.57 -23.46
CA HIS A 211 -5.86 -4.18 -24.83
C HIS A 211 -4.66 -3.75 -25.69
N VAL A 212 -3.54 -4.47 -25.57
CA VAL A 212 -2.29 -4.23 -26.29
C VAL A 212 -1.88 -5.46 -27.10
N VAL A 213 -1.01 -5.30 -28.10
CA VAL A 213 -0.73 -6.36 -29.09
C VAL A 213 0.68 -6.96 -28.98
N ASN A 214 1.59 -6.34 -28.20
CA ASN A 214 2.96 -6.86 -28.05
C ASN A 214 3.55 -6.52 -26.67
N ARG A 215 4.69 -7.19 -26.34
CA ARG A 215 5.38 -7.04 -25.05
C ARG A 215 5.83 -5.61 -24.77
N ALA A 216 6.30 -4.88 -25.77
CA ALA A 216 6.76 -3.50 -25.59
C ALA A 216 5.58 -2.58 -25.20
N GLN A 217 4.43 -2.74 -25.88
CA GLN A 217 3.21 -2.01 -25.49
C GLN A 217 2.69 -2.42 -24.13
N MET A 218 2.79 -3.70 -23.77
CA MET A 218 2.41 -4.21 -22.45
C MET A 218 3.21 -3.51 -21.34
N VAL A 219 4.54 -3.49 -21.48
CA VAL A 219 5.43 -2.81 -20.52
C VAL A 219 5.15 -1.31 -20.49
N ALA A 220 5.06 -0.65 -21.65
CA ALA A 220 4.76 0.77 -21.72
C ALA A 220 3.40 1.14 -21.12
N SER A 221 2.38 0.29 -21.29
CA SER A 221 1.06 0.46 -20.69
C SER A 221 1.14 0.28 -19.17
N ALA A 222 1.83 -0.75 -18.70
CA ALA A 222 2.00 -1.03 -17.28
C ALA A 222 2.77 0.09 -16.54
N ILE A 223 3.80 0.66 -17.16
CA ILE A 223 4.53 1.82 -16.60
C ILE A 223 3.64 3.06 -16.55
N ARG A 224 2.94 3.38 -17.65
CA ARG A 224 2.05 4.55 -17.69
C ARG A 224 0.90 4.48 -16.70
N SER A 225 0.38 3.27 -16.44
CA SER A 225 -0.68 3.04 -15.46
C SER A 225 -0.16 2.91 -14.01
N GLY A 226 1.16 2.96 -13.79
CA GLY A 226 1.76 2.80 -12.48
C GLY A 226 1.72 1.38 -11.92
N LEU A 227 1.36 0.38 -12.74
CA LEU A 227 1.36 -1.04 -12.36
C LEU A 227 2.76 -1.55 -12.02
N ILE A 228 3.77 -1.00 -12.68
CA ILE A 228 5.19 -1.27 -12.45
C ILE A 228 5.98 0.03 -12.52
N THR A 229 7.13 0.05 -11.88
CA THR A 229 8.09 1.17 -11.89
C THR A 229 9.30 0.84 -12.77
#